data_d7f31cf18ebf08a5456fd1b03b435d59
#
_entry.id   d7f31cf18ebf08a5456fd1b03b435d59
#
_cell.length_a   1.000
_cell.length_b   1.000
_cell.length_c   1.000
_cell.angle_alpha   90.00
_cell.angle_beta   90.00
_cell.angle_gamma   90.00
#
_symmetry.space_group_name_H-M   'P 1'
#
loop_
_entity.id
_entity.type
_entity.pdbx_description
1 polymer ?
#
loop_
_entity_poly.entity_id
_entity_poly.type
_entity_poly.pdbx_seq_one_letter_code
_entity_poly.pdbx_strand_id
1 'polypeptide(L)'
;MSKQENVAKNRYSDEDLAEFKVVIEKKLEEAKQQLEELKVQLTELNNSGDENRAGTFDDGASNWQREHLNKLAARQQRFVRDLEHALIRINNKTYGVCTITGKLISKERLALVPHATKTVEGKQQEKGDKPRKVIRRS
;
A
#
# COMPACT_ATOMS: atom_id res chain seq x y z
N MET A 1 -24.88 -17.27 -16.06
CA MET A 1 -24.00 -17.85 -15.33
C MET A 1 -22.74 -18.24 -15.97
N SER A 2 -22.75 -19.05 -16.92
CA SER A 2 -21.49 -19.44 -17.48
C SER A 2 -20.76 -18.21 -18.01
N LYS A 3 -21.50 -17.26 -18.49
CA LYS A 3 -20.93 -16.09 -18.91
C LYS A 3 -20.23 -15.39 -17.82
N GLN A 4 -20.80 -15.30 -16.68
CA GLN A 4 -20.20 -14.68 -15.58
C GLN A 4 -19.00 -15.44 -15.12
N GLU A 5 -19.06 -16.73 -15.17
CA GLU A 5 -17.97 -17.54 -14.78
C GLU A 5 -16.78 -17.29 -15.68
N ASN A 6 -17.05 -17.16 -16.98
CA ASN A 6 -15.99 -16.94 -17.92
C ASN A 6 -15.33 -15.59 -17.66
N VAL A 7 -16.13 -14.62 -17.35
CA VAL A 7 -15.59 -13.32 -17.07
C VAL A 7 -14.76 -13.40 -15.83
N ALA A 8 -15.22 -14.13 -14.85
CA ALA A 8 -14.52 -14.24 -13.60
C ALA A 8 -13.17 -14.90 -13.74
N LYS A 9 -12.99 -15.68 -14.78
CA LYS A 9 -11.72 -16.31 -14.96
C LYS A 9 -10.64 -15.30 -15.25
N ASN A 10 -11.01 -14.23 -15.93
CA ASN A 10 -10.06 -13.22 -16.33
C ASN A 10 -10.07 -11.98 -15.47
N ARG A 11 -11.21 -11.67 -14.92
CA ARG A 11 -11.30 -10.49 -14.08
C ARG A 11 -12.54 -10.59 -13.22
N TYR A 12 -12.61 -9.75 -12.23
CA TYR A 12 -13.79 -9.69 -11.38
C TYR A 12 -14.92 -9.01 -12.13
N SER A 13 -16.15 -9.32 -11.75
CA SER A 13 -17.31 -8.74 -12.39
C SER A 13 -17.42 -7.28 -12.02
N ASP A 14 -18.22 -6.55 -12.80
CA ASP A 14 -18.41 -5.14 -12.51
C ASP A 14 -19.01 -4.93 -11.14
N GLU A 15 -19.88 -5.84 -10.73
CA GLU A 15 -20.49 -5.75 -9.41
C GLU A 15 -19.46 -5.92 -8.32
N ASP A 16 -18.59 -6.89 -8.49
CA ASP A 16 -17.53 -7.12 -7.52
C ASP A 16 -16.60 -5.92 -7.47
N LEU A 17 -16.28 -5.38 -8.63
CA LEU A 17 -15.40 -4.22 -8.69
C LEU A 17 -16.02 -3.01 -8.00
N ALA A 18 -17.33 -2.86 -8.12
CA ALA A 18 -18.01 -1.76 -7.46
C ALA A 18 -17.92 -1.89 -5.95
N GLU A 19 -18.02 -3.11 -5.44
CA GLU A 19 -17.90 -3.35 -4.01
C GLU A 19 -16.49 -3.07 -3.53
N PHE A 20 -15.51 -3.54 -4.29
CA PHE A 20 -14.12 -3.29 -3.95
C PHE A 20 -13.84 -1.79 -3.95
N LYS A 21 -14.45 -1.08 -4.89
CA LYS A 21 -14.23 0.36 -4.98
C LYS A 21 -14.65 1.07 -3.71
N VAL A 22 -15.81 0.71 -3.19
CA VAL A 22 -16.32 1.33 -1.98
C VAL A 22 -15.36 1.09 -0.81
N VAL A 23 -14.89 -0.14 -0.69
CA VAL A 23 -13.98 -0.48 0.39
C VAL A 23 -12.66 0.27 0.25
N ILE A 24 -12.14 0.34 -0.96
CA ILE A 24 -10.86 0.99 -1.18
C ILE A 24 -10.97 2.50 -0.98
N GLU A 25 -12.07 3.09 -1.41
CA GLU A 25 -12.25 4.53 -1.21
C GLU A 25 -12.29 4.87 0.27
N LYS A 26 -12.92 4.01 1.06
CA LYS A 26 -12.98 4.25 2.47
C LYS A 26 -11.61 4.12 3.10
N LYS A 27 -10.87 3.08 2.71
CA LYS A 27 -9.53 2.89 3.25
C LYS A 27 -8.60 4.01 2.81
N LEU A 28 -8.80 4.51 1.60
CA LEU A 28 -7.99 5.60 1.11
C LEU A 28 -8.22 6.86 1.93
N GLU A 29 -9.46 7.12 2.25
CA GLU A 29 -9.80 8.29 3.05
C GLU A 29 -9.15 8.19 4.43
N GLU A 30 -9.26 7.03 5.04
CA GLU A 30 -8.65 6.80 6.34
C GLU A 30 -7.13 6.94 6.27
N ALA A 31 -6.54 6.40 5.21
CA ALA A 31 -5.10 6.46 5.05
C ALA A 31 -4.62 7.89 4.87
N LYS A 32 -5.38 8.69 4.15
CA LYS A 32 -5.02 10.08 3.95
C LYS A 32 -5.08 10.85 5.26
N GLN A 33 -6.07 10.56 6.08
CA GLN A 33 -6.18 11.21 7.37
C GLN A 33 -5.02 10.84 8.27
N GLN A 34 -4.63 9.57 8.26
CA GLN A 34 -3.52 9.13 9.06
C GLN A 34 -2.22 9.79 8.59
N LEU A 35 -2.08 9.93 7.29
CA LEU A 35 -0.90 10.59 6.75
C LEU A 35 -0.85 12.04 7.19
N GLU A 36 -1.99 12.70 7.18
CA GLU A 36 -2.06 14.09 7.59
C GLU A 36 -1.68 14.23 9.06
N GLU A 37 -2.13 13.31 9.90
CA GLU A 37 -1.78 13.33 11.30
C GLU A 37 -0.30 13.17 11.52
N LEU A 38 0.32 12.29 10.74
CA LEU A 38 1.76 12.10 10.84
C LEU A 38 2.50 13.36 10.44
N LYS A 39 2.01 14.05 9.42
CA LYS A 39 2.64 15.28 8.98
C LYS A 39 2.51 16.37 10.03
N VAL A 40 1.38 16.42 10.69
CA VAL A 40 1.16 17.40 11.75
C VAL A 40 2.13 17.12 12.89
N GLN A 41 2.28 15.85 13.27
CA GLN A 41 3.20 15.49 14.33
C GLN A 41 4.63 15.87 13.99
N LEU A 42 5.02 15.69 12.73
CA LEU A 42 6.35 16.05 12.30
C LEU A 42 6.55 17.56 12.39
N THR A 43 5.53 18.30 11.99
CA THR A 43 5.62 19.75 12.05
C THR A 43 5.76 20.23 13.49
N GLU A 44 4.97 19.64 14.36
CA GLU A 44 5.03 20.01 15.76
C GLU A 44 6.38 19.67 16.37
N LEU A 45 6.89 18.52 16.01
CA LEU A 45 8.18 18.10 16.54
C LEU A 45 9.28 19.04 16.06
N ASN A 46 9.23 19.46 14.81
CA ASN A 46 10.22 20.37 14.27
C ASN A 46 10.14 21.72 14.96
N ASN A 47 8.95 22.19 15.20
CA ASN A 47 8.77 23.48 15.87
C ASN A 47 9.24 23.42 17.30
N SER A 48 8.89 22.34 17.99
CA SER A 48 9.31 22.17 19.36
C SER A 48 10.81 22.09 19.45
N GLY A 49 11.40 21.38 18.53
CA GLY A 49 12.82 21.23 18.48
C GLY A 49 13.50 22.56 18.38
N ASP A 50 12.96 23.43 17.57
CA ASP A 50 13.53 24.74 17.39
C ASP A 50 13.43 25.54 18.67
N GLU A 51 12.30 25.50 19.29
CA GLU A 51 12.10 26.24 20.51
C GLU A 51 12.95 25.74 21.64
N ASN A 52 13.14 24.45 21.68
CA ASN A 52 13.90 23.87 22.76
C ASN A 52 15.33 23.60 22.42
N ARG A 53 15.78 24.33 21.47
CA ARG A 53 17.11 24.15 21.02
C ARG A 53 18.13 24.20 22.12
N ALA A 54 17.88 24.97 23.11
CA ALA A 54 18.79 25.09 24.21
C ALA A 54 18.92 23.79 24.99
N GLY A 55 17.91 23.01 25.00
CA GLY A 55 17.96 21.78 25.74
C GLY A 55 18.61 20.71 24.93
N THR A 56 19.85 20.73 24.85
CA THR A 56 20.55 19.86 23.96
C THR A 56 20.50 18.41 24.24
N PHE A 57 20.13 18.03 25.42
CA PHE A 57 20.09 16.63 25.71
C PHE A 57 19.09 15.91 24.85
N ASP A 58 18.02 16.59 24.42
CA ASP A 58 16.98 15.95 23.68
C ASP A 58 17.25 15.87 22.21
N ASP A 59 18.36 16.38 21.76
CA ASP A 59 18.64 16.36 20.35
C ASP A 59 18.64 14.96 19.79
N GLY A 60 19.23 14.01 20.46
CA GLY A 60 19.25 12.65 19.97
C GLY A 60 17.86 12.03 19.95
N ALA A 61 17.11 12.26 21.01
CA ALA A 61 15.77 11.72 21.10
C ALA A 61 14.86 12.34 20.06
N SER A 62 14.99 13.66 19.87
CA SER A 62 14.17 14.34 18.88
C SER A 62 14.50 13.87 17.47
N ASN A 63 15.77 13.66 17.20
CA ASN A 63 16.19 13.18 15.91
C ASN A 63 15.66 11.80 15.66
N TRP A 64 15.68 10.95 16.69
CA TRP A 64 15.19 9.61 16.56
C TRP A 64 13.69 9.62 16.27
N GLN A 65 12.96 10.47 16.99
CA GLN A 65 11.53 10.59 16.78
C GLN A 65 11.22 11.11 15.40
N ARG A 66 11.97 12.10 14.96
CA ARG A 66 11.78 12.68 13.65
C ARG A 66 12.01 11.65 12.56
N GLU A 67 13.06 10.88 12.72
CA GLU A 67 13.37 9.83 11.77
C GLU A 67 12.28 8.78 11.74
N HIS A 68 11.81 8.40 12.92
CA HIS A 68 10.75 7.40 13.03
C HIS A 68 9.48 7.88 12.35
N LEU A 69 9.09 9.12 12.62
CA LEU A 69 7.88 9.67 12.02
C LEU A 69 8.03 9.82 10.51
N ASN A 70 9.21 10.17 10.05
CA ASN A 70 9.44 10.28 8.62
C ASN A 70 9.29 8.92 7.95
N LYS A 71 9.75 7.87 8.58
CA LYS A 71 9.60 6.53 8.02
C LYS A 71 8.15 6.12 7.98
N LEU A 72 7.40 6.42 9.04
CA LEU A 72 5.99 6.09 9.07
C LEU A 72 5.24 6.87 8.01
N ALA A 73 5.56 8.15 7.86
CA ALA A 73 4.90 8.98 6.87
C ALA A 73 5.21 8.50 5.46
N ALA A 74 6.44 8.10 5.21
CA ALA A 74 6.81 7.60 3.90
C ALA A 74 6.06 6.31 3.58
N ARG A 75 5.94 5.44 4.56
CA ARG A 75 5.22 4.19 4.38
C ARG A 75 3.74 4.45 4.14
N GLN A 76 3.18 5.37 4.90
CA GLN A 76 1.77 5.71 4.75
C GLN A 76 1.50 6.35 3.41
N GLN A 77 2.43 7.17 2.94
CA GLN A 77 2.28 7.81 1.65
C GLN A 77 2.30 6.78 0.54
N ARG A 78 3.13 5.76 0.66
CA ARG A 78 3.15 4.69 -0.32
C ARG A 78 1.84 3.93 -0.31
N PHE A 79 1.29 3.70 0.88
CA PHE A 79 0.02 3.00 1.01
C PHE A 79 -1.09 3.80 0.33
N VAL A 80 -1.12 5.12 0.54
CA VAL A 80 -2.11 5.98 -0.11
C VAL A 80 -1.97 5.85 -1.62
N ARG A 81 -0.75 5.90 -2.11
CA ARG A 81 -0.50 5.81 -3.53
C ARG A 81 -0.93 4.45 -4.09
N ASP A 82 -0.66 3.39 -3.34
CA ASP A 82 -1.04 2.06 -3.77
C ASP A 82 -2.56 1.91 -3.84
N LEU A 83 -3.27 2.53 -2.91
CA LEU A 83 -4.73 2.49 -2.94
C LEU A 83 -5.26 3.30 -4.12
N GLU A 84 -4.63 4.41 -4.43
CA GLU A 84 -5.04 5.20 -5.58
C GLU A 84 -4.83 4.41 -6.87
N HIS A 85 -3.74 3.68 -6.94
CA HIS A 85 -3.49 2.84 -8.10
C HIS A 85 -4.50 1.71 -8.18
N ALA A 86 -4.94 1.21 -7.04
CA ALA A 86 -5.97 0.19 -7.02
C ALA A 86 -7.26 0.71 -7.62
N LEU A 87 -7.61 1.96 -7.33
CA LEU A 87 -8.80 2.56 -7.91
C LEU A 87 -8.67 2.70 -9.43
N ILE A 88 -7.48 3.03 -9.89
CA ILE A 88 -7.25 3.12 -11.33
C ILE A 88 -7.45 1.76 -11.97
N ARG A 89 -6.96 0.70 -11.31
CA ARG A 89 -7.14 -0.64 -11.86
C ARG A 89 -8.60 -1.06 -11.87
N ILE A 90 -9.38 -0.61 -10.89
CA ILE A 90 -10.81 -0.91 -10.88
C ILE A 90 -11.45 -0.26 -12.10
N ASN A 91 -11.08 0.97 -12.39
CA ASN A 91 -11.61 1.66 -13.55
C ASN A 91 -11.22 0.95 -14.83
N ASN A 92 -10.03 0.39 -14.88
CA ASN A 92 -9.55 -0.32 -16.06
C ASN A 92 -10.00 -1.78 -16.08
N LYS A 93 -10.70 -2.21 -15.03
CA LYS A 93 -11.20 -3.57 -14.93
C LYS A 93 -10.09 -4.61 -14.82
N THR A 94 -8.96 -4.20 -14.28
CA THR A 94 -7.84 -5.11 -14.07
C THR A 94 -7.56 -5.36 -12.59
N TYR A 95 -8.35 -4.74 -11.72
CA TYR A 95 -8.16 -4.91 -10.29
C TYR A 95 -8.39 -6.37 -9.91
N GLY A 96 -7.55 -6.89 -9.03
CA GLY A 96 -7.70 -8.25 -8.54
C GLY A 96 -7.14 -9.31 -9.45
N VAL A 97 -6.47 -8.90 -10.52
CA VAL A 97 -5.85 -9.84 -11.44
C VAL A 97 -4.35 -9.81 -11.21
N CYS A 98 -3.77 -10.97 -10.93
CA CYS A 98 -2.35 -11.05 -10.64
C CYS A 98 -1.54 -10.64 -11.85
N THR A 99 -0.60 -9.73 -11.65
CA THR A 99 0.21 -9.24 -12.75
C THR A 99 1.24 -10.28 -13.22
N ILE A 100 1.50 -11.28 -12.40
CA ILE A 100 2.47 -12.30 -12.76
C ILE A 100 1.80 -13.52 -13.39
N THR A 101 0.76 -14.03 -12.76
CA THR A 101 0.14 -15.26 -13.23
C THR A 101 -1.10 -15.05 -14.07
N GLY A 102 -1.68 -13.88 -14.01
CA GLY A 102 -2.93 -13.60 -14.72
C GLY A 102 -4.16 -14.18 -14.05
N LYS A 103 -3.97 -14.83 -12.90
CA LYS A 103 -5.10 -15.42 -12.19
C LYS A 103 -5.70 -14.41 -11.23
N LEU A 104 -6.94 -14.66 -10.84
CA LEU A 104 -7.58 -13.77 -9.90
C LEU A 104 -6.97 -13.90 -8.52
N ILE A 105 -6.79 -12.77 -7.87
CA ILE A 105 -6.36 -12.75 -6.48
C ILE A 105 -7.61 -13.01 -5.65
N SER A 106 -7.50 -13.87 -4.66
CA SER A 106 -8.67 -14.25 -3.88
C SER A 106 -9.25 -13.05 -3.15
N LYS A 107 -10.56 -13.09 -2.93
CA LYS A 107 -11.22 -12.01 -2.20
C LYS A 107 -10.69 -11.91 -0.79
N GLU A 108 -10.30 -13.02 -0.22
CA GLU A 108 -9.77 -13.02 1.14
C GLU A 108 -8.47 -12.24 1.20
N ARG A 109 -7.61 -12.45 0.21
CA ARG A 109 -6.35 -11.74 0.17
C ARG A 109 -6.59 -10.25 -0.08
N LEU A 110 -7.56 -9.94 -0.94
CA LEU A 110 -7.87 -8.55 -1.23
C LEU A 110 -8.48 -7.84 -0.02
N ALA A 111 -9.18 -8.59 0.82
CA ALA A 111 -9.73 -8.01 2.04
C ALA A 111 -8.60 -7.62 2.99
N LEU A 112 -7.55 -8.42 3.03
CA LEU A 112 -6.42 -8.14 3.90
C LEU A 112 -5.46 -7.13 3.29
N VAL A 113 -5.25 -7.24 1.99
CA VAL A 113 -4.33 -6.37 1.30
C VAL A 113 -5.05 -5.81 0.07
N PRO A 114 -5.84 -4.77 0.26
CA PRO A 114 -6.69 -4.28 -0.84
C PRO A 114 -5.93 -3.78 -2.05
N HIS A 115 -4.68 -3.41 -1.87
CA HIS A 115 -3.87 -2.92 -2.98
C HIS A 115 -3.00 -4.01 -3.60
N ALA A 116 -3.27 -5.27 -3.27
CA ALA A 116 -2.46 -6.36 -3.79
C ALA A 116 -2.56 -6.44 -5.30
N THR A 117 -1.45 -6.71 -5.94
CA THR A 117 -1.40 -6.87 -7.39
C THR A 117 -0.93 -8.26 -7.79
N LYS A 118 -0.62 -9.10 -6.82
CA LYS A 118 -0.11 -10.44 -7.10
C LYS A 118 -0.70 -11.45 -6.15
N THR A 119 -0.89 -12.66 -6.66
CA THR A 119 -1.31 -13.74 -5.79
C THR A 119 -0.08 -14.17 -5.00
N VAL A 120 -0.30 -14.99 -3.98
CA VAL A 120 0.82 -15.53 -3.21
C VAL A 120 1.74 -16.32 -4.15
N GLU A 121 1.16 -17.09 -5.02
CA GLU A 121 1.93 -17.86 -5.99
C GLU A 121 2.72 -16.95 -6.91
N GLY A 122 2.09 -15.88 -7.37
CA GLY A 122 2.76 -14.95 -8.26
C GLY A 122 3.94 -14.30 -7.59
N LYS A 123 3.77 -13.95 -6.32
CA LYS A 123 4.84 -13.36 -5.56
C LYS A 123 6.01 -14.33 -5.42
N GLN A 124 5.72 -15.57 -5.16
CA GLN A 124 6.75 -16.57 -5.03
C GLN A 124 7.47 -16.80 -6.34
N GLN A 125 6.71 -16.79 -7.42
CA GLN A 125 7.28 -16.96 -8.74
C GLN A 125 8.21 -15.82 -9.06
N GLU A 126 7.80 -14.62 -8.75
CA GLU A 126 8.59 -13.45 -9.00
C GLU A 126 9.89 -13.50 -8.22
N LYS A 127 9.81 -13.91 -6.97
CA LYS A 127 11.00 -14.03 -6.16
C LYS A 127 11.93 -15.09 -6.68
N GLY A 128 11.40 -16.19 -7.09
CA GLY A 128 12.21 -17.26 -7.61
C GLY A 128 12.93 -16.90 -8.88
N ASP A 129 12.32 -16.03 -9.67
CA ASP A 129 12.93 -15.65 -10.93
C ASP A 129 13.97 -14.57 -10.81
N LYS A 130 14.00 -13.91 -9.71
CA LYS A 130 14.94 -12.82 -9.58
C LYS A 130 16.34 -13.31 -9.32
N PRO A 131 17.23 -13.07 -10.23
CA PRO A 131 18.57 -13.57 -10.10
C PRO A 131 19.36 -12.84 -9.05
N ARG A 132 18.91 -11.75 -8.63
CA ARG A 132 19.66 -11.02 -7.72
C ARG A 132 20.01 -11.75 -6.50
N LYS A 133 19.28 -12.74 -6.18
CA LYS A 133 19.62 -13.43 -5.04
C LYS A 133 20.89 -14.03 -5.20
N VAL A 134 21.15 -14.43 -6.30
CA VAL A 134 22.36 -15.10 -6.51
C VAL A 134 23.47 -14.20 -6.45
N ILE A 135 23.27 -13.15 -7.01
CA ILE A 135 24.28 -12.27 -7.03
C ILE A 135 24.80 -11.85 -5.81
N ARG A 136 24.07 -11.75 -4.99
CA ARG A 136 24.47 -11.31 -3.83
C ARG A 136 25.48 -11.93 -3.28
N ARG A 137 25.82 -12.63 -3.48
CA ARG A 137 26.72 -13.15 -2.91
C ARG A 137 27.83 -13.12 -3.18
N SER A 138 27.78 -12.77 -3.81
CA SER A 138 28.87 -12.91 -4.05
C SER A 138 29.53 -12.69 -3.90
#